data_d2f18a16b09458b96624bbc92cc57937
#
_entry.id   d2f18a16b09458b96624bbc92cc57937
#
_cell.length_a   1.000
_cell.length_b   1.000
_cell.length_c   1.000
_cell.angle_alpha   90.00
_cell.angle_beta   90.00
_cell.angle_gamma   90.00
#
_symmetry.space_group_name_H-M   'P 1'
#
loop_
_entity.id
_entity.type
_entity.pdbx_description
1 polymer ?
#
loop_
_entity_poly.entity_id
_entity_poly.type
_entity_poly.pdbx_seq_one_letter_code
_entity_poly.pdbx_strand_id
1 'polypeptide(L)'
;RTVATEGESRAGERAASDGGRFIMRLEVAGDNQAAISLYQSLGYQSFGSYRDYYDDHSDAIRMQKRIHHYRVLEKHADIPWIRQTTAFTCGPAALMMAMRGISGDYTPSQHEELQIWREATTIFMTSGHGGCHPLGLALAARQRGFSAQTWISLRQPLFVDGVRNANKKRVIGMVHEDFLQQARRQHIRLRYGDITQQHLIRALDRGAIPLVLISTWRLDGKKAPHWVTVSGYDSECLYVHDPDPEENSQTPLDCQYLPIAREDFARISCFGRDRLRTAVIVSRDR
;
A
#
# COMPACT_ATOMS: atom_id res chain seq x y z
N ARG A 1 18.68 6.78 32.78
CA ARG A 1 17.52 6.41 31.95
C ARG A 1 16.31 7.15 32.49
N THR A 2 15.99 8.29 31.88
CA THR A 2 14.84 9.09 32.30
C THR A 2 13.61 8.50 31.65
N VAL A 3 12.61 8.09 32.43
CA VAL A 3 11.30 7.70 31.93
C VAL A 3 10.49 8.97 31.74
N ALA A 4 9.95 9.19 30.55
CA ALA A 4 9.03 10.30 30.33
C ALA A 4 7.82 10.16 31.25
N THR A 5 7.35 11.26 31.80
CA THR A 5 6.12 11.27 32.56
C THR A 5 4.91 11.08 31.67
N GLU A 6 3.77 10.68 32.22
CA GLU A 6 2.51 10.58 31.47
C GLU A 6 2.17 11.89 30.74
N GLY A 7 2.39 13.02 31.40
CA GLY A 7 2.14 14.34 30.82
C GLY A 7 3.02 14.66 29.61
N GLU A 8 4.31 14.34 29.70
CA GLU A 8 5.26 14.53 28.58
C GLU A 8 4.93 13.61 27.40
N SER A 9 4.58 12.35 27.65
CA SER A 9 4.17 11.40 26.62
C SER A 9 2.90 11.87 25.90
N ARG A 10 1.88 12.32 26.62
CA ARG A 10 0.65 12.85 26.05
C ARG A 10 0.86 14.17 25.29
N ALA A 11 1.77 15.02 25.75
CA ALA A 11 2.14 16.25 25.04
C ALA A 11 2.86 15.92 23.73
N GLY A 12 3.79 14.96 23.74
CA GLY A 12 4.46 14.45 22.54
C GLY A 12 3.49 13.83 21.54
N GLU A 13 2.52 13.04 22.01
CA GLU A 13 1.48 12.45 21.16
C GLU A 13 0.62 13.52 20.49
N ARG A 14 0.22 14.57 21.23
CA ARG A 14 -0.55 15.68 20.66
C ARG A 14 0.25 16.43 19.60
N ALA A 15 1.49 16.81 19.92
CA ALA A 15 2.36 17.51 18.97
C ALA A 15 2.61 16.67 17.69
N ALA A 16 2.80 15.37 17.85
CA ALA A 16 2.95 14.46 16.70
C ALA A 16 1.67 14.33 15.90
N SER A 17 0.51 14.23 16.56
CA SER A 17 -0.81 14.18 15.90
C SER A 17 -1.13 15.48 15.18
N ASP A 18 -0.86 16.64 15.79
CA ASP A 18 -1.03 17.95 15.19
C ASP A 18 -0.08 18.14 13.99
N GLY A 19 1.09 17.49 14.01
CA GLY A 19 2.02 17.39 12.90
C GLY A 19 1.65 16.33 11.83
N GLY A 20 0.44 15.75 11.89
CA GLY A 20 -0.05 14.78 10.91
C GLY A 20 0.58 13.38 11.03
N ARG A 21 1.12 13.03 12.21
CA ARG A 21 1.64 11.69 12.47
C ARG A 21 0.53 10.80 13.02
N PHE A 22 0.47 9.55 12.54
CA PHE A 22 -0.60 8.61 12.89
C PHE A 22 -0.18 7.56 13.89
N ILE A 23 1.10 7.25 13.90
CA ILE A 23 1.70 6.24 14.78
C ILE A 23 2.88 6.87 15.49
N MET A 24 2.92 6.68 16.80
CA MET A 24 4.09 6.97 17.62
C MET A 24 4.76 5.65 17.96
N ARG A 25 6.09 5.61 17.79
CA ARG A 25 6.93 4.45 18.13
C ARG A 25 7.99 4.89 19.12
N LEU A 26 8.32 3.99 20.01
CA LEU A 26 9.38 4.19 20.99
C LEU A 26 10.06 2.86 21.31
N GLU A 27 11.27 2.96 21.84
CA GLU A 27 12.06 1.86 22.34
C GLU A 27 12.22 2.00 23.85
N VAL A 28 11.96 0.92 24.59
CA VAL A 28 12.06 0.84 26.06
C VAL A 28 12.99 -0.29 26.42
N ALA A 29 13.90 -0.05 27.37
CA ALA A 29 14.76 -1.11 27.88
C ALA A 29 13.93 -2.26 28.47
N GLY A 30 14.26 -3.50 28.08
CA GLY A 30 13.46 -4.68 28.42
C GLY A 30 13.37 -4.97 29.92
N ASP A 31 14.31 -4.48 30.71
CA ASP A 31 14.36 -4.54 32.16
C ASP A 31 13.59 -3.40 32.87
N ASN A 32 13.17 -2.36 32.14
CA ASN A 32 12.46 -1.22 32.69
C ASN A 32 10.93 -1.46 32.73
N GLN A 33 10.52 -2.32 33.67
CA GLN A 33 9.10 -2.70 33.84
C GLN A 33 8.20 -1.50 34.17
N ALA A 34 8.71 -0.48 34.83
CA ALA A 34 7.94 0.74 35.15
C ALA A 34 7.59 1.52 33.89
N ALA A 35 8.55 1.70 32.97
CA ALA A 35 8.33 2.35 31.71
C ALA A 35 7.40 1.52 30.79
N ILE A 36 7.61 0.19 30.73
CA ILE A 36 6.77 -0.72 29.95
C ILE A 36 5.31 -0.61 30.43
N SER A 37 5.09 -0.69 31.76
CA SER A 37 3.74 -0.59 32.33
C SER A 37 3.10 0.78 32.07
N LEU A 38 3.88 1.87 32.16
CA LEU A 38 3.40 3.21 31.83
C LEU A 38 2.93 3.30 30.38
N TYR A 39 3.76 2.86 29.41
CA TYR A 39 3.39 2.94 28.00
C TYR A 39 2.24 2.01 27.66
N GLN A 40 2.15 0.83 28.28
CA GLN A 40 0.98 -0.05 28.14
C GLN A 40 -0.30 0.62 28.65
N SER A 41 -0.25 1.30 29.81
CA SER A 41 -1.40 2.05 30.36
C SER A 41 -1.81 3.22 29.45
N LEU A 42 -0.87 3.79 28.70
CA LEU A 42 -1.10 4.82 27.69
C LEU A 42 -1.61 4.25 26.35
N GLY A 43 -1.75 2.93 26.22
CA GLY A 43 -2.27 2.27 25.04
C GLY A 43 -1.21 1.89 24.00
N TYR A 44 0.07 1.92 24.34
CA TYR A 44 1.13 1.39 23.49
C TYR A 44 1.13 -0.14 23.53
N GLN A 45 1.38 -0.75 22.38
CA GLN A 45 1.48 -2.20 22.20
C GLN A 45 2.89 -2.57 21.77
N SER A 46 3.44 -3.65 22.34
CA SER A 46 4.71 -4.19 21.89
C SER A 46 4.56 -4.83 20.52
N PHE A 47 5.49 -4.55 19.61
CA PHE A 47 5.49 -5.08 18.25
C PHE A 47 6.83 -5.71 17.82
N GLY A 48 7.83 -5.73 18.70
CA GLY A 48 9.12 -6.36 18.46
C GLY A 48 10.16 -6.01 19.52
N SER A 49 11.38 -6.47 19.31
CA SER A 49 12.53 -6.13 20.15
C SER A 49 13.79 -5.96 19.31
N TYR A 50 14.69 -5.10 19.79
CA TYR A 50 16.07 -5.04 19.29
C TYR A 50 16.97 -5.67 20.33
N ARG A 51 17.80 -6.61 19.92
CA ARG A 51 18.83 -7.18 20.78
C ARG A 51 20.04 -6.24 20.83
N ASP A 52 20.67 -6.16 22.02
CA ASP A 52 21.91 -5.40 22.21
C ASP A 52 21.79 -3.94 21.75
N TYR A 53 20.69 -3.29 22.13
CA TYR A 53 20.31 -1.96 21.64
C TYR A 53 20.95 -0.81 22.41
N TYR A 54 21.09 -0.98 23.73
CA TYR A 54 21.66 0.04 24.61
C TYR A 54 23.15 -0.20 24.86
N ASP A 55 23.88 0.84 25.26
CA ASP A 55 25.32 0.77 25.52
C ASP A 55 25.69 -0.25 26.62
N ASP A 56 24.75 -0.62 27.48
CA ASP A 56 24.90 -1.65 28.48
C ASP A 56 24.51 -3.05 28.01
N HIS A 57 24.40 -3.24 26.71
CA HIS A 57 24.03 -4.49 26.05
C HIS A 57 22.63 -4.99 26.40
N SER A 58 21.75 -4.15 26.98
CA SER A 58 20.37 -4.53 27.23
C SER A 58 19.52 -4.43 25.95
N ASP A 59 18.54 -5.33 25.84
CA ASP A 59 17.59 -5.35 24.74
C ASP A 59 16.57 -4.20 24.86
N ALA A 60 16.10 -3.69 23.75
CA ALA A 60 14.97 -2.76 23.70
C ALA A 60 13.70 -3.47 23.27
N ILE A 61 12.62 -3.24 24.01
CA ILE A 61 11.25 -3.56 23.56
C ILE A 61 10.76 -2.40 22.71
N ARG A 62 10.31 -2.69 21.50
CA ARG A 62 9.70 -1.73 20.59
C ARG A 62 8.20 -1.67 20.87
N MET A 63 7.71 -0.48 21.12
CA MET A 63 6.30 -0.24 21.37
C MET A 63 5.75 0.79 20.41
N GLN A 64 4.49 0.62 20.02
CA GLN A 64 3.80 1.57 19.15
C GLN A 64 2.39 1.85 19.66
N LYS A 65 1.91 3.04 19.32
CA LYS A 65 0.54 3.47 19.57
C LYS A 65 0.03 4.25 18.38
N ARG A 66 -1.21 4.00 18.01
CA ARG A 66 -1.92 4.87 17.08
C ARG A 66 -2.39 6.10 17.84
N ILE A 67 -1.85 7.28 17.49
CA ILE A 67 -2.11 8.55 18.19
C ILE A 67 -3.14 9.43 17.51
N HIS A 68 -3.46 9.14 16.22
CA HIS A 68 -4.52 9.84 15.54
C HIS A 68 -5.85 9.13 15.81
N HIS A 69 -6.76 9.81 16.50
CA HIS A 69 -8.13 9.33 16.65
C HIS A 69 -8.86 9.62 15.33
N TYR A 70 -9.45 8.58 14.74
CA TYR A 70 -10.28 8.72 13.57
C TYR A 70 -11.28 9.86 13.76
N ARG A 71 -11.10 10.97 13.08
CA ARG A 71 -12.23 11.81 12.71
C ARG A 71 -13.13 10.94 11.84
N VAL A 72 -14.43 11.11 11.96
CA VAL A 72 -15.41 10.37 11.16
C VAL A 72 -14.94 10.41 9.70
N LEU A 73 -14.64 9.24 9.13
CA LEU A 73 -14.29 9.12 7.73
C LEU A 73 -15.40 9.78 6.91
N GLU A 74 -15.08 10.75 6.05
CA GLU A 74 -16.06 11.35 5.15
C GLU A 74 -16.65 10.28 4.25
N LYS A 75 -15.81 9.37 3.80
CA LYS A 75 -16.19 8.20 3.00
C LYS A 75 -15.24 7.04 3.25
N HIS A 76 -15.79 5.86 3.41
CA HIS A 76 -15.04 4.60 3.34
C HIS A 76 -15.80 3.59 2.47
N ALA A 77 -15.06 2.72 1.80
CA ALA A 77 -15.61 1.54 1.15
C ALA A 77 -15.43 0.34 2.09
N ASP A 78 -16.47 -0.47 2.22
CA ASP A 78 -16.39 -1.73 2.95
C ASP A 78 -15.63 -2.75 2.10
N ILE A 79 -14.32 -2.80 2.30
CA ILE A 79 -13.39 -3.62 1.55
C ILE A 79 -12.81 -4.67 2.49
N PRO A 80 -13.08 -5.96 2.30
CA PRO A 80 -12.43 -7.01 3.06
C PRO A 80 -10.93 -7.01 2.79
N TRP A 81 -10.14 -7.02 3.84
CA TRP A 81 -8.69 -7.10 3.71
C TRP A 81 -8.25 -8.51 3.32
N ILE A 82 -7.33 -8.61 2.37
CA ILE A 82 -6.78 -9.86 1.85
C ILE A 82 -5.25 -9.75 1.91
N ARG A 83 -4.62 -10.67 2.66
CA ARG A 83 -3.17 -10.79 2.72
C ARG A 83 -2.63 -11.34 1.40
N GLN A 84 -1.55 -10.75 0.90
CA GLN A 84 -0.77 -11.39 -0.16
C GLN A 84 -0.10 -12.67 0.35
N THR A 85 -0.02 -13.69 -0.49
CA THR A 85 0.57 -14.97 -0.08
C THR A 85 2.03 -15.14 -0.50
N THR A 86 2.56 -14.22 -1.32
CA THR A 86 3.96 -14.19 -1.76
C THR A 86 4.50 -12.77 -1.75
N ALA A 87 5.82 -12.61 -1.73
CA ALA A 87 6.49 -11.29 -1.70
C ALA A 87 6.29 -10.43 -2.98
N PHE A 88 5.61 -10.92 -4.02
CA PHE A 88 5.44 -10.24 -5.30
C PHE A 88 3.97 -10.12 -5.76
N THR A 89 3.01 -10.55 -4.94
CA THR A 89 1.58 -10.58 -5.30
C THR A 89 0.76 -9.45 -4.67
N CYS A 90 1.39 -8.33 -4.29
CA CYS A 90 0.66 -7.16 -3.77
C CYS A 90 -0.40 -6.63 -4.76
N GLY A 91 -0.11 -6.62 -6.07
CA GLY A 91 -1.06 -6.21 -7.10
C GLY A 91 -2.29 -7.12 -7.18
N PRO A 92 -2.13 -8.43 -7.31
CA PRO A 92 -3.23 -9.38 -7.23
C PRO A 92 -4.07 -9.26 -5.96
N ALA A 93 -3.45 -9.22 -4.78
CA ALA A 93 -4.16 -9.11 -3.52
C ALA A 93 -4.95 -7.78 -3.44
N ALA A 94 -4.35 -6.66 -3.85
CA ALA A 94 -5.04 -5.37 -3.97
C ALA A 94 -6.23 -5.44 -4.94
N LEU A 95 -6.08 -6.12 -6.09
CA LEU A 95 -7.17 -6.29 -7.04
C LEU A 95 -8.29 -7.18 -6.48
N MET A 96 -7.94 -8.28 -5.80
CA MET A 96 -8.93 -9.15 -5.14
C MET A 96 -9.72 -8.40 -4.06
N MET A 97 -9.05 -7.56 -3.25
CA MET A 97 -9.73 -6.68 -2.29
C MET A 97 -10.74 -5.77 -2.98
N ALA A 98 -10.34 -5.11 -4.07
CA ALA A 98 -11.23 -4.22 -4.81
C ALA A 98 -12.44 -4.97 -5.41
N MET A 99 -12.22 -6.11 -6.05
CA MET A 99 -13.29 -6.92 -6.63
C MET A 99 -14.25 -7.44 -5.56
N ARG A 100 -13.72 -7.90 -4.42
CA ARG A 100 -14.54 -8.36 -3.28
C ARG A 100 -15.35 -7.23 -2.66
N GLY A 101 -14.79 -6.04 -2.52
CA GLY A 101 -15.51 -4.86 -2.02
C GLY A 101 -16.60 -4.36 -2.98
N ILE A 102 -16.47 -4.63 -4.30
CA ILE A 102 -17.47 -4.27 -5.31
C ILE A 102 -18.56 -5.34 -5.41
N SER A 103 -18.20 -6.62 -5.33
CA SER A 103 -19.14 -7.75 -5.46
C SER A 103 -18.92 -8.77 -4.35
N GLY A 104 -19.94 -8.92 -3.49
CA GLY A 104 -19.95 -9.92 -2.43
C GLY A 104 -19.86 -11.37 -2.93
N ASP A 105 -20.14 -11.63 -4.20
CA ASP A 105 -20.10 -12.98 -4.79
C ASP A 105 -18.68 -13.36 -5.25
N TYR A 106 -17.77 -12.39 -5.39
CA TYR A 106 -16.39 -12.68 -5.76
C TYR A 106 -15.65 -13.37 -4.60
N THR A 107 -15.07 -14.54 -4.86
CA THR A 107 -14.39 -15.35 -3.85
C THR A 107 -12.88 -15.35 -4.07
N PRO A 108 -12.10 -14.62 -3.25
CA PRO A 108 -10.64 -14.62 -3.32
C PRO A 108 -10.06 -15.98 -2.91
N SER A 109 -8.95 -16.36 -3.55
CA SER A 109 -8.17 -17.54 -3.17
C SER A 109 -6.70 -17.37 -3.55
N GLN A 110 -5.81 -18.17 -2.98
CA GLN A 110 -4.40 -18.19 -3.38
C GLN A 110 -4.21 -18.59 -4.84
N HIS A 111 -5.04 -19.54 -5.34
CA HIS A 111 -5.01 -19.90 -6.75
C HIS A 111 -5.36 -18.70 -7.64
N GLU A 112 -6.38 -17.96 -7.28
CA GLU A 112 -6.82 -16.73 -7.98
C GLU A 112 -5.75 -15.65 -7.95
N GLU A 113 -5.09 -15.46 -6.80
CA GLU A 113 -3.98 -14.52 -6.63
C GLU A 113 -2.84 -14.81 -7.61
N LEU A 114 -2.40 -16.08 -7.68
CA LEU A 114 -1.34 -16.49 -8.60
C LEU A 114 -1.78 -16.42 -10.06
N GLN A 115 -3.04 -16.70 -10.36
CA GLN A 115 -3.58 -16.55 -11.72
C GLN A 115 -3.56 -15.10 -12.16
N ILE A 116 -4.03 -14.16 -11.32
CA ILE A 116 -3.96 -12.72 -11.60
C ILE A 116 -2.51 -12.28 -11.79
N TRP A 117 -1.58 -12.77 -10.95
CA TRP A 117 -0.17 -12.44 -11.13
C TRP A 117 0.38 -12.89 -12.48
N ARG A 118 0.09 -14.12 -12.90
CA ARG A 118 0.50 -14.64 -14.22
C ARG A 118 -0.05 -13.80 -15.38
N GLU A 119 -1.28 -13.31 -15.25
CA GLU A 119 -1.95 -12.49 -16.26
C GLU A 119 -1.38 -11.06 -16.29
N ALA A 120 -0.93 -10.52 -15.16
CA ALA A 120 -0.56 -9.11 -15.01
C ALA A 120 0.96 -8.86 -14.88
N THR A 121 1.79 -9.90 -14.75
CA THR A 121 3.22 -9.73 -14.46
C THR A 121 3.99 -9.09 -15.59
N THR A 122 4.96 -8.23 -15.23
CA THR A 122 5.99 -7.72 -16.16
C THR A 122 7.08 -8.75 -16.45
N ILE A 123 6.96 -9.97 -15.90
CA ILE A 123 7.89 -11.10 -15.95
C ILE A 123 9.19 -10.81 -15.20
N PHE A 124 9.82 -9.69 -15.48
CA PHE A 124 11.10 -9.29 -14.86
C PHE A 124 11.01 -7.94 -14.16
N MET A 125 11.80 -7.78 -13.13
CA MET A 125 12.18 -6.51 -12.52
C MET A 125 13.70 -6.44 -12.33
N THR A 126 14.19 -5.39 -11.68
CA THR A 126 15.62 -5.19 -11.39
C THR A 126 16.20 -6.41 -10.67
N SER A 127 15.46 -6.96 -9.70
CA SER A 127 15.78 -8.21 -8.99
C SER A 127 14.52 -9.00 -8.72
N GLY A 128 14.61 -10.33 -8.75
CA GLY A 128 13.50 -11.22 -8.44
C GLY A 128 12.42 -11.31 -9.53
N HIS A 129 11.22 -11.66 -9.11
CA HIS A 129 10.04 -11.80 -9.97
C HIS A 129 9.48 -10.44 -10.37
N GLY A 130 8.83 -10.37 -11.53
CA GLY A 130 8.13 -9.18 -12.00
C GLY A 130 6.93 -8.85 -11.11
N GLY A 131 6.77 -7.57 -10.79
CA GLY A 131 5.52 -7.05 -10.25
C GLY A 131 4.42 -6.98 -11.31
N CYS A 132 3.27 -6.45 -10.95
CA CYS A 132 2.14 -6.35 -11.88
C CYS A 132 2.13 -5.02 -12.63
N HIS A 133 1.89 -5.13 -13.94
CA HIS A 133 1.66 -3.99 -14.82
C HIS A 133 0.24 -3.44 -14.60
N PRO A 134 0.03 -2.12 -14.56
CA PRO A 134 -1.30 -1.54 -14.34
C PRO A 134 -2.34 -1.98 -15.38
N LEU A 135 -1.97 -2.08 -16.66
CA LEU A 135 -2.87 -2.61 -17.70
C LEU A 135 -3.13 -4.11 -17.52
N GLY A 136 -2.13 -4.88 -17.07
CA GLY A 136 -2.33 -6.29 -16.76
C GLY A 136 -3.36 -6.49 -15.63
N LEU A 137 -3.30 -5.69 -14.57
CA LEU A 137 -4.30 -5.72 -13.50
C LEU A 137 -5.70 -5.31 -14.01
N ALA A 138 -5.77 -4.29 -14.89
CA ALA A 138 -7.04 -3.88 -15.49
C ALA A 138 -7.65 -4.96 -16.38
N LEU A 139 -6.81 -5.65 -17.17
CA LEU A 139 -7.23 -6.78 -18.01
C LEU A 139 -7.69 -7.96 -17.15
N ALA A 140 -6.98 -8.28 -16.08
CA ALA A 140 -7.37 -9.33 -15.14
C ALA A 140 -8.72 -9.03 -14.46
N ALA A 141 -8.98 -7.77 -14.11
CA ALA A 141 -10.28 -7.33 -13.62
C ALA A 141 -11.38 -7.54 -14.67
N ARG A 142 -11.10 -7.16 -15.94
CA ARG A 142 -12.06 -7.27 -17.05
C ARG A 142 -12.44 -8.72 -17.33
N GLN A 143 -11.47 -9.63 -17.31
CA GLN A 143 -11.71 -11.08 -17.49
C GLN A 143 -12.63 -11.67 -16.40
N ARG A 144 -12.70 -11.02 -15.22
CA ARG A 144 -13.55 -11.40 -14.10
C ARG A 144 -14.88 -10.65 -14.04
N GLY A 145 -15.25 -9.95 -15.11
CA GLY A 145 -16.53 -9.26 -15.22
C GLY A 145 -16.58 -7.90 -14.53
N PHE A 146 -15.42 -7.29 -14.26
CA PHE A 146 -15.35 -5.93 -13.71
C PHE A 146 -14.91 -4.92 -14.77
N SER A 147 -15.43 -3.72 -14.70
CA SER A 147 -14.91 -2.60 -15.46
C SER A 147 -13.64 -2.06 -14.81
N ALA A 148 -12.65 -1.67 -15.65
CA ALA A 148 -11.42 -1.07 -15.17
C ALA A 148 -11.01 0.12 -16.02
N GLN A 149 -10.47 1.15 -15.37
CA GLN A 149 -9.81 2.29 -15.99
C GLN A 149 -8.40 2.41 -15.46
N THR A 150 -7.42 2.65 -16.33
CA THR A 150 -6.01 2.77 -15.96
C THR A 150 -5.51 4.18 -16.22
N TRP A 151 -4.74 4.72 -15.27
CA TRP A 151 -3.98 5.94 -15.38
C TRP A 151 -2.49 5.63 -15.38
N ILE A 152 -1.73 6.22 -16.30
CA ILE A 152 -0.27 6.06 -16.40
C ILE A 152 0.34 7.43 -16.77
N SER A 153 1.27 7.92 -15.96
CA SER A 153 1.93 9.21 -16.22
C SER A 153 2.96 9.15 -17.36
N LEU A 154 3.47 7.97 -17.68
CA LEU A 154 4.52 7.76 -18.66
C LEU A 154 3.98 7.11 -19.94
N ARG A 155 4.63 7.39 -21.08
CA ARG A 155 4.28 6.76 -22.37
C ARG A 155 5.27 5.67 -22.81
N GLN A 156 6.47 5.65 -22.20
CA GLN A 156 7.48 4.61 -22.42
C GLN A 156 7.15 3.33 -21.64
N PRO A 157 7.77 2.21 -21.99
CA PRO A 157 7.62 0.95 -21.26
C PRO A 157 7.93 1.12 -19.75
N LEU A 158 7.02 0.61 -18.93
CA LEU A 158 7.11 0.75 -17.47
C LEU A 158 8.09 -0.26 -16.87
N PHE A 159 8.67 0.08 -15.70
CA PHE A 159 9.53 -0.79 -14.90
C PHE A 159 10.84 -1.24 -15.59
N VAL A 160 11.24 -0.56 -16.66
CA VAL A 160 12.51 -0.81 -17.36
C VAL A 160 13.68 -0.14 -16.64
N ASP A 161 13.38 0.93 -15.89
CA ASP A 161 14.39 1.71 -15.18
C ASP A 161 15.10 0.85 -14.11
N GLY A 162 16.43 0.97 -14.04
CA GLY A 162 17.26 0.16 -13.13
C GLY A 162 17.55 -1.28 -13.60
N VAL A 163 16.88 -1.80 -14.62
CA VAL A 163 17.20 -3.12 -15.20
C VAL A 163 18.46 -3.00 -16.06
N ARG A 164 19.54 -3.70 -15.69
CA ARG A 164 20.82 -3.63 -16.42
C ARG A 164 20.89 -4.56 -17.65
N ASN A 165 20.21 -5.69 -17.57
CA ASN A 165 20.26 -6.72 -18.61
C ASN A 165 19.39 -6.33 -19.82
N ALA A 166 20.02 -6.21 -21.00
CA ALA A 166 19.35 -5.78 -22.23
C ALA A 166 18.23 -6.73 -22.68
N ASN A 167 18.41 -8.05 -22.50
CA ASN A 167 17.38 -9.03 -22.84
C ASN A 167 16.15 -8.89 -21.94
N LYS A 168 16.35 -8.69 -20.62
CA LYS A 168 15.24 -8.40 -19.70
C LYS A 168 14.50 -7.13 -20.09
N LYS A 169 15.22 -6.04 -20.42
CA LYS A 169 14.60 -4.79 -20.90
C LYS A 169 13.73 -5.02 -22.12
N ARG A 170 14.25 -5.78 -23.10
CA ARG A 170 13.51 -6.11 -24.33
C ARG A 170 12.23 -6.87 -24.01
N VAL A 171 12.29 -7.88 -23.13
CA VAL A 171 11.11 -8.66 -22.74
C VAL A 171 10.07 -7.78 -22.04
N ILE A 172 10.49 -6.94 -21.08
CA ILE A 172 9.59 -6.00 -20.40
C ILE A 172 8.92 -5.06 -21.41
N GLY A 173 9.67 -4.55 -22.39
CA GLY A 173 9.13 -3.72 -23.47
C GLY A 173 8.08 -4.46 -24.30
N MET A 174 8.36 -5.71 -24.71
CA MET A 174 7.41 -6.55 -25.44
C MET A 174 6.13 -6.80 -24.66
N VAL A 175 6.25 -7.11 -23.36
CA VAL A 175 5.10 -7.31 -22.45
C VAL A 175 4.29 -6.03 -22.32
N HIS A 176 4.94 -4.87 -22.21
CA HIS A 176 4.25 -3.58 -22.17
C HIS A 176 3.43 -3.31 -23.44
N GLU A 177 4.02 -3.54 -24.61
CA GLU A 177 3.31 -3.36 -25.90
C GLU A 177 2.15 -4.35 -26.05
N ASP A 178 2.32 -5.59 -25.61
CA ASP A 178 1.25 -6.59 -25.61
C ASP A 178 0.09 -6.16 -24.71
N PHE A 179 0.35 -5.68 -23.52
CA PHE A 179 -0.69 -5.13 -22.63
C PHE A 179 -1.41 -3.93 -23.26
N LEU A 180 -0.70 -3.04 -23.96
CA LEU A 180 -1.32 -1.93 -24.69
C LEU A 180 -2.27 -2.43 -25.79
N GLN A 181 -1.86 -3.44 -26.55
CA GLN A 181 -2.69 -4.04 -27.61
C GLN A 181 -3.92 -4.73 -27.02
N GLN A 182 -3.75 -5.54 -25.98
CA GLN A 182 -4.86 -6.21 -25.30
C GLN A 182 -5.84 -5.20 -24.69
N ALA A 183 -5.34 -4.15 -24.03
CA ALA A 183 -6.16 -3.09 -23.47
C ALA A 183 -7.02 -2.39 -24.54
N ARG A 184 -6.46 -2.13 -25.74
CA ARG A 184 -7.21 -1.57 -26.87
C ARG A 184 -8.30 -2.53 -27.35
N ARG A 185 -7.97 -3.82 -27.52
CA ARG A 185 -8.93 -4.85 -27.98
C ARG A 185 -10.09 -5.06 -27.02
N GLN A 186 -9.81 -4.97 -25.71
CA GLN A 186 -10.82 -5.15 -24.66
C GLN A 186 -11.43 -3.82 -24.17
N HIS A 187 -11.18 -2.72 -24.90
CA HIS A 187 -11.73 -1.39 -24.60
C HIS A 187 -11.43 -0.91 -23.16
N ILE A 188 -10.28 -1.29 -22.60
CA ILE A 188 -9.82 -0.75 -21.32
C ILE A 188 -9.55 0.74 -21.49
N ARG A 189 -10.17 1.56 -20.65
CA ARG A 189 -9.97 3.00 -20.68
C ARG A 189 -8.59 3.36 -20.14
N LEU A 190 -7.65 3.67 -21.02
CA LEU A 190 -6.32 4.16 -20.66
C LEU A 190 -6.28 5.70 -20.72
N ARG A 191 -5.81 6.32 -19.65
CA ARG A 191 -5.54 7.75 -19.57
C ARG A 191 -4.05 7.99 -19.30
N TYR A 192 -3.44 8.80 -20.15
CA TYR A 192 -2.08 9.28 -19.93
C TYR A 192 -2.10 10.58 -19.14
N GLY A 193 -1.27 10.65 -18.11
CA GLY A 193 -1.12 11.81 -17.22
C GLY A 193 -1.15 11.43 -15.75
N ASP A 194 -0.88 12.41 -14.90
CA ASP A 194 -0.85 12.21 -13.46
C ASP A 194 -2.24 11.98 -12.91
N ILE A 195 -2.41 10.88 -12.21
CA ILE A 195 -3.59 10.69 -11.38
C ILE A 195 -3.45 11.54 -10.12
N THR A 196 -4.47 12.32 -9.84
CA THR A 196 -4.53 13.16 -8.64
C THR A 196 -5.37 12.50 -7.55
N GLN A 197 -5.18 12.92 -6.31
CA GLN A 197 -6.01 12.48 -5.18
C GLN A 197 -7.51 12.75 -5.43
N GLN A 198 -7.84 13.86 -6.10
CA GLN A 198 -9.22 14.18 -6.45
C GLN A 198 -9.84 13.16 -7.43
N HIS A 199 -9.03 12.54 -8.30
CA HIS A 199 -9.51 11.46 -9.15
C HIS A 199 -9.83 10.20 -8.34
N LEU A 200 -9.03 9.90 -7.31
CA LEU A 200 -9.25 8.74 -6.41
C LEU A 200 -10.50 8.95 -5.56
N ILE A 201 -10.67 10.14 -4.99
CA ILE A 201 -11.84 10.55 -4.21
C ILE A 201 -13.11 10.40 -5.06
N ARG A 202 -13.13 10.99 -6.26
CA ARG A 202 -14.28 10.86 -7.19
C ARG A 202 -14.57 9.42 -7.61
N ALA A 203 -13.56 8.56 -7.64
CA ALA A 203 -13.77 7.14 -7.91
C ALA A 203 -14.51 6.47 -6.73
N LEU A 204 -14.05 6.68 -5.50
CA LEU A 204 -14.69 6.18 -4.29
C LEU A 204 -16.13 6.69 -4.16
N ASP A 205 -16.38 7.98 -4.46
CA ASP A 205 -17.73 8.56 -4.42
C ASP A 205 -18.71 7.87 -5.36
N ARG A 206 -18.22 7.33 -6.46
CA ARG A 206 -19.00 6.57 -7.45
C ARG A 206 -19.07 5.08 -7.17
N GLY A 207 -18.55 4.62 -6.04
CA GLY A 207 -18.49 3.20 -5.67
C GLY A 207 -17.44 2.39 -6.46
N ALA A 208 -16.49 3.06 -7.11
CA ALA A 208 -15.32 2.41 -7.71
C ALA A 208 -14.17 2.38 -6.71
N ILE A 209 -13.33 1.36 -6.79
CA ILE A 209 -12.23 1.15 -5.84
C ILE A 209 -10.90 1.33 -6.58
N PRO A 210 -10.10 2.34 -6.19
CA PRO A 210 -8.80 2.57 -6.78
C PRO A 210 -7.71 1.68 -6.18
N LEU A 211 -6.86 1.11 -7.03
CA LEU A 211 -5.56 0.56 -6.68
C LEU A 211 -4.50 1.59 -7.09
N VAL A 212 -3.54 1.85 -6.22
CA VAL A 212 -2.47 2.82 -6.49
C VAL A 212 -1.11 2.17 -6.28
N LEU A 213 -0.20 2.42 -7.21
CA LEU A 213 1.20 2.06 -7.04
C LEU A 213 1.88 3.10 -6.14
N ILE A 214 2.49 2.63 -5.07
CA ILE A 214 3.27 3.45 -4.15
C ILE A 214 4.72 2.99 -4.08
N SER A 215 5.59 3.86 -3.57
CA SER A 215 6.95 3.51 -3.18
C SER A 215 6.99 3.28 -1.67
N THR A 216 7.45 2.11 -1.25
CA THR A 216 7.54 1.76 0.18
C THR A 216 8.74 2.43 0.88
N TRP A 217 9.62 3.12 0.14
CA TRP A 217 10.84 3.74 0.67
C TRP A 217 10.64 4.54 1.97
N ARG A 218 9.51 5.25 2.08
CA ARG A 218 9.20 6.05 3.27
C ARG A 218 8.48 5.27 4.37
N LEU A 219 7.97 4.10 4.03
CA LEU A 219 7.25 3.24 4.98
C LEU A 219 8.23 2.26 5.66
N ASP A 220 9.07 1.59 4.86
CA ASP A 220 9.95 0.51 5.32
C ASP A 220 11.42 0.65 4.87
N GLY A 221 11.78 1.74 4.17
CA GLY A 221 13.13 1.96 3.63
C GLY A 221 13.46 1.13 2.39
N LYS A 222 12.54 0.31 1.87
CA LYS A 222 12.74 -0.48 0.65
C LYS A 222 12.29 0.29 -0.58
N LYS A 223 13.12 0.34 -1.63
CA LYS A 223 12.77 0.96 -2.92
C LYS A 223 12.01 -0.03 -3.82
N ALA A 224 10.89 -0.53 -3.35
CA ALA A 224 10.07 -1.46 -4.12
C ALA A 224 8.76 -0.79 -4.58
N PRO A 225 8.28 -1.11 -5.80
CA PRO A 225 6.93 -0.74 -6.22
C PRO A 225 5.94 -1.63 -5.45
N HIS A 226 4.92 -1.00 -4.89
CA HIS A 226 3.95 -1.70 -4.07
C HIS A 226 2.53 -1.24 -4.41
N TRP A 227 1.61 -2.20 -4.58
CA TRP A 227 0.21 -1.91 -4.86
C TRP A 227 -0.60 -1.94 -3.58
N VAL A 228 -1.36 -0.87 -3.37
CA VAL A 228 -2.31 -0.74 -2.26
C VAL A 228 -3.71 -0.41 -2.78
N THR A 229 -4.73 -0.76 -2.00
CA THR A 229 -6.13 -0.45 -2.30
C THR A 229 -6.55 0.78 -1.52
N VAL A 230 -7.05 1.82 -2.21
CA VAL A 230 -7.58 3.01 -1.53
C VAL A 230 -8.97 2.69 -1.01
N SER A 231 -9.14 2.73 0.31
CA SER A 231 -10.34 2.29 1.00
C SER A 231 -11.21 3.43 1.55
N GLY A 232 -10.71 4.67 1.58
CA GLY A 232 -11.48 5.79 2.09
C GLY A 232 -10.71 7.11 2.05
N TYR A 233 -11.38 8.15 2.51
CA TYR A 233 -10.78 9.47 2.66
C TYR A 233 -11.50 10.32 3.71
N ASP A 234 -10.81 11.35 4.19
CA ASP A 234 -11.36 12.50 4.90
C ASP A 234 -10.67 13.81 4.43
N SER A 235 -10.86 14.90 5.14
CA SER A 235 -10.25 16.19 4.82
C SER A 235 -8.71 16.18 4.82
N GLU A 236 -8.08 15.31 5.61
CA GLU A 236 -6.65 15.31 5.87
C GLU A 236 -5.92 14.09 5.26
N CYS A 237 -6.62 12.97 5.10
CA CYS A 237 -6.02 11.69 4.75
C CYS A 237 -6.70 11.00 3.57
N LEU A 238 -5.94 10.12 2.93
CA LEU A 238 -6.42 8.97 2.19
C LEU A 238 -6.15 7.71 3.01
N TYR A 239 -7.08 6.79 3.03
CA TYR A 239 -6.97 5.52 3.73
C TYR A 239 -6.70 4.40 2.75
N VAL A 240 -5.78 3.50 3.09
CA VAL A 240 -5.43 2.38 2.23
C VAL A 240 -5.46 1.05 2.98
N HIS A 241 -5.69 -0.02 2.24
CA HIS A 241 -5.42 -1.38 2.67
C HIS A 241 -4.10 -1.83 2.05
N ASP A 242 -3.17 -2.24 2.90
CA ASP A 242 -1.89 -2.80 2.50
C ASP A 242 -1.98 -4.32 2.53
N PRO A 243 -1.75 -5.04 1.41
CA PRO A 243 -1.80 -6.49 1.39
C PRO A 243 -0.58 -7.18 2.03
N ASP A 244 0.49 -6.43 2.33
CA ASP A 244 1.78 -6.97 2.81
C ASP A 244 2.05 -6.59 4.27
N PRO A 245 1.57 -7.36 5.24
CA PRO A 245 1.95 -7.14 6.63
C PRO A 245 3.42 -7.50 6.82
N GLU A 246 4.17 -6.63 7.50
CA GLU A 246 5.52 -6.97 7.95
C GLU A 246 5.45 -8.21 8.85
N GLU A 247 6.14 -9.28 8.46
CA GLU A 247 6.24 -10.49 9.26
C GLU A 247 6.74 -10.15 10.68
N ASN A 248 6.00 -10.66 11.69
CA ASN A 248 6.26 -10.50 13.12
C ASN A 248 5.99 -9.10 13.74
N SER A 249 5.55 -8.10 13.01
CA SER A 249 5.35 -6.75 13.55
C SER A 249 3.95 -6.18 13.36
N GLN A 250 3.17 -6.71 12.43
CA GLN A 250 1.84 -6.19 12.09
C GLN A 250 0.77 -7.27 12.12
N THR A 251 -0.38 -6.92 12.68
CA THR A 251 -1.60 -7.73 12.59
C THR A 251 -2.41 -7.36 11.34
N PRO A 252 -3.38 -8.17 10.92
CA PRO A 252 -4.30 -7.80 9.83
C PRO A 252 -5.00 -6.46 10.04
N LEU A 253 -5.27 -6.06 11.28
CA LEU A 253 -5.88 -4.76 11.60
C LEU A 253 -4.94 -3.59 11.35
N ASP A 254 -3.63 -3.80 11.50
CA ASP A 254 -2.63 -2.77 11.25
C ASP A 254 -2.46 -2.45 9.76
N CYS A 255 -2.97 -3.30 8.89
CA CYS A 255 -2.89 -3.16 7.43
C CYS A 255 -4.20 -2.66 6.79
N GLN A 256 -5.21 -2.39 7.60
CA GLN A 256 -6.52 -1.94 7.15
C GLN A 256 -6.74 -0.47 7.50
N TYR A 257 -7.34 0.27 6.56
CA TYR A 257 -7.64 1.70 6.74
C TYR A 257 -6.44 2.49 7.25
N LEU A 258 -5.25 2.18 6.72
CA LEU A 258 -4.02 2.90 7.06
C LEU A 258 -4.16 4.36 6.62
N PRO A 259 -4.13 5.32 7.54
CA PRO A 259 -4.21 6.72 7.20
C PRO A 259 -2.89 7.20 6.61
N ILE A 260 -2.94 7.87 5.48
CA ILE A 260 -1.81 8.52 4.83
C ILE A 260 -2.19 9.98 4.61
N ALA A 261 -1.44 10.90 5.22
CA ALA A 261 -1.67 12.32 5.01
C ALA A 261 -1.65 12.66 3.51
N ARG A 262 -2.55 13.51 3.07
CA ARG A 262 -2.71 13.83 1.64
C ARG A 262 -1.42 14.35 0.99
N GLU A 263 -0.64 15.13 1.71
CA GLU A 263 0.66 15.61 1.23
C GLU A 263 1.70 14.49 1.09
N ASP A 264 1.73 13.54 2.03
CA ASP A 264 2.62 12.39 1.97
C ASP A 264 2.18 11.40 0.90
N PHE A 265 0.87 11.20 0.72
CA PHE A 265 0.34 10.35 -0.35
C PHE A 265 0.80 10.84 -1.73
N ALA A 266 0.79 12.14 -1.97
CA ALA A 266 1.29 12.72 -3.21
C ALA A 266 2.78 12.42 -3.46
N ARG A 267 3.56 12.20 -2.39
CA ARG A 267 5.00 11.86 -2.48
C ARG A 267 5.23 10.36 -2.65
N ILE A 268 4.50 9.52 -1.92
CA ILE A 268 4.68 8.06 -1.98
C ILE A 268 4.06 7.43 -3.24
N SER A 269 2.99 8.01 -3.80
CA SER A 269 2.36 7.56 -5.05
C SER A 269 3.18 7.91 -6.31
N CYS A 270 4.50 7.89 -6.19
CA CYS A 270 5.45 8.21 -7.22
C CYS A 270 6.63 7.25 -7.13
N PHE A 271 6.83 6.43 -8.17
CA PHE A 271 7.82 5.37 -8.16
C PHE A 271 8.92 5.56 -9.21
N GLY A 272 10.15 5.19 -8.83
CA GLY A 272 11.30 5.16 -9.71
C GLY A 272 11.87 6.53 -10.08
N ARG A 273 12.92 6.53 -10.92
CA ARG A 273 13.61 7.73 -11.38
C ARG A 273 12.70 8.59 -12.25
N ASP A 274 11.92 7.95 -13.12
CA ASP A 274 10.99 8.63 -14.04
C ASP A 274 9.70 9.10 -13.36
N ARG A 275 9.62 8.94 -12.03
CA ARG A 275 8.49 9.39 -11.19
C ARG A 275 7.15 8.85 -11.68
N LEU A 276 7.10 7.57 -12.04
CA LEU A 276 5.86 6.91 -12.47
C LEU A 276 4.74 7.10 -11.44
N ARG A 277 3.62 7.66 -11.91
CA ARG A 277 2.33 7.67 -11.20
C ARG A 277 1.36 6.80 -11.96
N THR A 278 0.77 5.84 -11.28
CA THR A 278 -0.20 4.95 -11.94
C THR A 278 -1.23 4.46 -10.94
N ALA A 279 -2.45 4.26 -11.44
CA ALA A 279 -3.53 3.65 -10.70
C ALA A 279 -4.46 2.87 -11.63
N VAL A 280 -5.13 1.88 -11.05
CA VAL A 280 -6.22 1.12 -11.68
C VAL A 280 -7.49 1.39 -10.87
N ILE A 281 -8.53 1.89 -11.52
CA ILE A 281 -9.83 2.15 -10.90
C ILE A 281 -10.78 1.05 -11.35
N VAL A 282 -11.20 0.21 -10.41
CA VAL A 282 -12.08 -0.94 -10.64
C VAL A 282 -13.50 -0.57 -10.26
N SER A 283 -14.47 -0.99 -11.06
CA SER A 283 -15.90 -0.76 -10.80
C SER A 283 -16.74 -1.93 -11.31
N ARG A 284 -18.03 -1.96 -10.96
CA ARG A 284 -18.97 -2.89 -11.59
C ARG A 284 -19.00 -2.67 -13.11
N ASP A 285 -19.11 -3.75 -13.86
CA ASP A 285 -19.47 -3.67 -15.27
C ASP A 285 -20.95 -3.22 -15.33
N ARG A 286 -21.24 -2.24 -16.18
CA ARG A 286 -22.59 -1.68 -16.34
C ARG A 286 -23.36 -2.44 -17.40
#